data_cfff3009905dffc462bd1b57ae0a4bdf
#
_entry.id   cfff3009905dffc462bd1b57ae0a4bdf
#
_cell.length_a   1.000
_cell.length_b   1.000
_cell.length_c   1.000
_cell.angle_alpha   90.00
_cell.angle_beta   90.00
_cell.angle_gamma   90.00
#
_symmetry.space_group_name_H-M   'P 1'
#
loop_
_entity.id
_entity.type
_entity.pdbx_description
1 polymer ?
#
loop_
_entity_poly.entity_id
_entity_poly.type
_entity_poly.pdbx_seq_one_letter_code
_entity_poly.pdbx_strand_id
1 'polypeptide(L)'
;FLVYDPENPRWEGRDRFFLDPGHMSPMLYSTLALTGKFTLDELKEFRQWGSPTPGHPEVDIMRGIENTSGPLGQGHTFAVGAAIAAKFLKARFDEVMNQTIYAYISDGGIQEEISQGSGRIAGALGLDNLIMFYDSNDIQLSTETKDVTVEDTAMKYEAWGWNVLSINGNDP
;
A
#
# COMPACT_ATOMS: atom_id res chain seq x y z
N PHE A 1 -0.81 14.34 5.23
CA PHE A 1 -0.90 13.32 6.27
C PHE A 1 0.33 12.40 6.25
N LEU A 2 0.81 11.97 5.07
CA LEU A 2 2.04 11.16 4.96
C LEU A 2 3.26 12.05 5.19
N VAL A 3 4.05 11.71 6.20
CA VAL A 3 5.28 12.41 6.58
C VAL A 3 6.42 11.85 5.74
N TYR A 4 6.79 12.59 4.70
CA TYR A 4 7.77 12.18 3.71
C TYR A 4 8.56 13.40 3.22
N ASP A 5 9.88 13.25 3.07
CA ASP A 5 10.76 14.27 2.52
C ASP A 5 11.29 13.81 1.15
N PRO A 6 10.82 14.41 0.04
CA PRO A 6 11.30 14.06 -1.29
C PRO A 6 12.80 14.29 -1.48
N GLU A 7 13.38 15.29 -0.82
CA GLU A 7 14.80 15.60 -0.93
C GLU A 7 15.69 14.64 -0.12
N ASN A 8 15.08 13.97 0.90
CA ASN A 8 15.76 12.96 1.71
C ASN A 8 14.96 11.66 1.78
N PRO A 9 14.80 10.95 0.66
CA PRO A 9 13.95 9.76 0.58
C PRO A 9 14.47 8.58 1.41
N ARG A 10 15.68 8.64 1.93
CA ARG A 10 16.24 7.63 2.85
C ARG A 10 16.09 8.00 4.32
N TRP A 11 15.44 9.11 4.64
CA TRP A 11 15.21 9.44 6.03
C TRP A 11 14.47 8.30 6.75
N GLU A 12 15.09 7.75 7.78
CA GLU A 12 14.58 6.57 8.48
C GLU A 12 13.27 6.82 9.23
N GLY A 13 13.02 8.05 9.67
CA GLY A 13 11.79 8.44 10.38
C GLY A 13 10.59 8.72 9.47
N ARG A 14 10.73 8.58 8.16
CA ARG A 14 9.63 8.82 7.23
C ARG A 14 8.52 7.77 7.35
N ASP A 15 7.30 8.17 7.06
CA ASP A 15 6.23 7.23 6.79
C ASP A 15 6.51 6.41 5.52
N ARG A 16 5.91 5.24 5.40
CA ARG A 16 6.11 4.35 4.25
C ARG A 16 4.78 4.02 3.59
N PHE A 17 4.79 4.01 2.28
CA PHE A 17 3.64 3.65 1.47
C PHE A 17 3.94 2.41 0.62
N PHE A 18 3.12 1.37 0.79
CA PHE A 18 3.22 0.10 0.06
C PHE A 18 2.06 -0.03 -0.92
N LEU A 19 2.37 -0.23 -2.19
CA LEU A 19 1.38 -0.51 -3.22
C LEU A 19 1.29 -2.02 -3.44
N ASP A 20 0.15 -2.63 -3.12
CA ASP A 20 -0.10 -4.04 -3.41
C ASP A 20 -0.50 -4.25 -4.87
N PRO A 21 -1.51 -3.55 -5.42
CA PRO A 21 -1.94 -3.77 -6.80
C PRO A 21 -0.98 -3.09 -7.79
N GLY A 22 0.04 -3.81 -8.24
CA GLY A 22 1.07 -3.27 -9.14
C GLY A 22 0.51 -2.61 -10.40
N HIS A 23 -0.66 -3.05 -10.88
CA HIS A 23 -1.34 -2.45 -12.03
C HIS A 23 -1.87 -1.02 -11.75
N MET A 24 -1.94 -0.59 -10.49
CA MET A 24 -2.24 0.79 -10.10
C MET A 24 -1.00 1.70 -10.12
N SER A 25 0.10 1.24 -10.69
CA SER A 25 1.34 2.02 -10.89
C SER A 25 1.14 3.43 -11.45
N PRO A 26 0.18 3.71 -12.37
CA PRO A 26 -0.06 5.09 -12.83
C PRO A 26 -0.40 6.06 -11.71
N MET A 27 -1.17 5.64 -10.71
CA MET A 27 -1.48 6.45 -9.53
C MET A 27 -0.20 6.77 -8.75
N LEU A 28 0.63 5.76 -8.48
CA LEU A 28 1.87 5.92 -7.74
C LEU A 28 2.84 6.85 -8.47
N TYR A 29 3.12 6.59 -9.76
CA TYR A 29 4.04 7.42 -10.54
C TYR A 29 3.56 8.85 -10.70
N SER A 30 2.26 9.06 -10.92
CA SER A 30 1.69 10.40 -11.02
C SER A 30 1.83 11.18 -9.70
N THR A 31 1.57 10.52 -8.57
CA THR A 31 1.75 11.12 -7.24
C THR A 31 3.22 11.46 -6.99
N LEU A 32 4.14 10.55 -7.31
CA LEU A 32 5.57 10.79 -7.15
C LEU A 32 6.10 11.85 -8.12
N ALA A 33 5.50 12.00 -9.31
CA ALA A 33 5.84 13.10 -10.23
C ALA A 33 5.47 14.48 -9.63
N LEU A 34 4.37 14.58 -8.91
CA LEU A 34 4.00 15.82 -8.21
C LEU A 34 5.01 16.19 -7.10
N THR A 35 5.76 15.23 -6.58
CA THR A 35 6.85 15.45 -5.63
C THR A 35 8.22 15.62 -6.31
N GLY A 36 8.26 15.68 -7.64
CA GLY A 36 9.50 15.87 -8.42
C GLY A 36 10.33 14.60 -8.63
N LYS A 37 9.81 13.41 -8.29
CA LYS A 37 10.54 12.14 -8.42
C LYS A 37 10.49 11.54 -9.83
N PHE A 38 9.52 11.94 -10.63
CA PHE A 38 9.40 11.60 -12.04
C PHE A 38 9.08 12.84 -12.85
N THR A 39 9.59 12.88 -14.07
CA THR A 39 9.26 13.91 -15.06
C THR A 39 8.01 13.52 -15.85
N LEU A 40 7.36 14.50 -16.47
CA LEU A 40 6.24 14.22 -17.37
C LEU A 40 6.66 13.37 -18.58
N ASP A 41 7.89 13.51 -19.05
CA ASP A 41 8.39 12.73 -20.18
C ASP A 41 8.61 11.26 -19.78
N GLU A 42 9.12 10.98 -18.59
CA GLU A 42 9.18 9.63 -18.04
C GLU A 42 7.78 9.00 -17.87
N LEU A 43 6.76 9.79 -17.48
CA LEU A 43 5.39 9.28 -17.41
C LEU A 43 4.81 8.94 -18.79
N LYS A 44 5.16 9.68 -19.85
CA LYS A 44 4.71 9.37 -21.22
C LYS A 44 5.30 8.06 -21.74
N GLU A 45 6.43 7.62 -21.18
CA GLU A 45 7.07 6.34 -21.52
C GLU A 45 6.54 5.17 -20.70
N PHE A 46 5.41 5.33 -20.01
CA PHE A 46 4.81 4.28 -19.20
C PHE A 46 4.67 2.96 -19.97
N ARG A 47 5.16 1.88 -19.37
CA ARG A 47 5.21 0.51 -19.95
C ARG A 47 6.09 0.35 -21.19
N GLN A 48 6.88 1.34 -21.57
CA GLN A 48 7.84 1.15 -22.66
C GLN A 48 9.07 0.39 -22.17
N TRP A 49 9.69 -0.36 -23.07
CA TRP A 49 10.91 -1.10 -22.73
C TRP A 49 12.04 -0.16 -22.30
N GLY A 50 12.62 -0.45 -21.13
CA GLY A 50 13.70 0.37 -20.55
C GLY A 50 13.24 1.65 -19.88
N SER A 51 11.92 1.93 -19.84
CA SER A 51 11.35 3.07 -19.13
C SER A 51 11.52 2.94 -17.61
N PRO A 52 11.73 4.05 -16.90
CA PRO A 52 11.72 4.06 -15.43
C PRO A 52 10.32 3.90 -14.83
N THR A 53 9.27 3.82 -15.66
CA THR A 53 7.87 3.65 -15.26
C THR A 53 7.29 2.34 -15.79
N PRO A 54 7.81 1.16 -15.36
CA PRO A 54 7.28 -0.14 -15.79
C PRO A 54 5.81 -0.30 -15.34
N GLY A 55 5.11 -1.24 -15.97
CA GLY A 55 3.68 -1.50 -15.67
C GLY A 55 3.40 -1.92 -14.24
N HIS A 56 4.35 -2.58 -13.60
CA HIS A 56 4.37 -2.87 -12.17
C HIS A 56 5.63 -2.24 -11.56
N PRO A 57 5.52 -1.46 -10.47
CA PRO A 57 6.68 -0.79 -9.90
C PRO A 57 7.69 -1.76 -9.34
N GLU A 58 8.96 -1.43 -9.48
CA GLU A 58 10.06 -2.07 -8.77
C GLU A 58 10.54 -1.16 -7.65
N VAL A 59 11.04 -1.75 -6.56
CA VAL A 59 11.55 -0.99 -5.42
C VAL A 59 12.62 0.01 -5.87
N ASP A 60 12.37 1.29 -5.57
CA ASP A 60 13.31 2.39 -5.80
C ASP A 60 13.10 3.44 -4.70
N ILE A 61 13.80 3.28 -3.60
CA ILE A 61 13.69 4.17 -2.45
C ILE A 61 14.08 5.61 -2.81
N MET A 62 15.00 5.81 -3.77
CA MET A 62 15.40 7.16 -4.17
C MET A 62 14.29 7.90 -4.91
N ARG A 63 13.37 7.18 -5.52
CA ARG A 63 12.18 7.73 -6.16
C ARG A 63 10.92 7.62 -5.29
N GLY A 64 11.01 7.02 -4.09
CA GLY A 64 9.89 6.90 -3.15
C GLY A 64 9.06 5.63 -3.33
N ILE A 65 9.58 4.62 -4.02
CA ILE A 65 8.91 3.32 -4.22
C ILE A 65 9.43 2.32 -3.19
N GLU A 66 8.61 1.97 -2.21
CA GLU A 66 9.00 1.16 -1.05
C GLU A 66 9.03 -0.35 -1.36
N ASN A 67 8.29 -0.83 -2.35
CA ASN A 67 8.23 -2.25 -2.68
C ASN A 67 8.10 -2.52 -4.16
N THR A 68 8.62 -3.66 -4.60
CA THR A 68 8.27 -4.24 -5.90
C THR A 68 6.87 -4.82 -5.80
N SER A 69 5.99 -4.43 -6.72
CA SER A 69 4.60 -4.89 -6.78
C SER A 69 4.40 -5.80 -8.00
N GLY A 70 3.27 -6.52 -8.01
CA GLY A 70 2.87 -7.41 -9.08
C GLY A 70 2.11 -8.61 -8.51
N PRO A 71 2.76 -9.48 -7.72
CA PRO A 71 2.03 -10.52 -7.01
C PRO A 71 1.11 -9.91 -5.95
N LEU A 72 -0.19 -10.08 -6.12
CA LEU A 72 -1.22 -9.57 -5.21
C LEU A 72 -1.09 -10.16 -3.79
N GLY A 73 -1.43 -9.38 -2.78
CA GLY A 73 -1.31 -9.74 -1.36
C GLY A 73 0.07 -9.54 -0.75
N GLN A 74 1.14 -9.50 -1.56
CA GLN A 74 2.50 -9.33 -1.04
C GLN A 74 2.76 -7.91 -0.52
N GLY A 75 2.23 -6.88 -1.20
CA GLY A 75 2.34 -5.50 -0.75
C GLY A 75 1.72 -5.29 0.63
N HIS A 76 0.55 -5.89 0.87
CA HIS A 76 -0.08 -5.91 2.19
C HIS A 76 0.80 -6.60 3.24
N THR A 77 1.39 -7.74 2.89
CA THR A 77 2.30 -8.49 3.77
C THR A 77 3.55 -7.67 4.12
N PHE A 78 4.14 -6.97 3.14
CA PHE A 78 5.25 -6.04 3.39
C PHE A 78 4.86 -4.91 4.34
N ALA A 79 3.67 -4.31 4.14
CA ALA A 79 3.17 -3.24 5.02
C ALA A 79 2.99 -3.72 6.46
N VAL A 80 2.41 -4.90 6.67
CA VAL A 80 2.27 -5.49 8.01
C VAL A 80 3.64 -5.74 8.65
N GLY A 81 4.59 -6.30 7.91
CA GLY A 81 5.96 -6.49 8.39
C GLY A 81 6.64 -5.18 8.76
N ALA A 82 6.48 -4.14 7.93
CA ALA A 82 7.01 -2.80 8.21
C ALA A 82 6.36 -2.17 9.45
N ALA A 83 5.05 -2.35 9.64
CA ALA A 83 4.35 -1.84 10.83
C ALA A 83 4.82 -2.51 12.12
N ILE A 84 5.06 -3.83 12.10
CA ILE A 84 5.66 -4.56 13.22
C ILE A 84 7.07 -4.00 13.52
N ALA A 85 7.90 -3.83 12.49
CA ALA A 85 9.25 -3.30 12.64
C ALA A 85 9.24 -1.87 13.18
N ALA A 86 8.35 -1.01 12.70
CA ALA A 86 8.21 0.37 13.18
C ALA A 86 7.83 0.41 14.66
N LYS A 87 6.87 -0.41 15.12
CA LYS A 87 6.53 -0.52 16.56
C LYS A 87 7.71 -1.01 17.40
N PHE A 88 8.44 -2.00 16.89
CA PHE A 88 9.66 -2.49 17.59
C PHE A 88 10.71 -1.38 17.70
N LEU A 89 10.96 -0.64 16.62
CA LEU A 89 11.94 0.45 16.61
C LEU A 89 11.49 1.61 17.51
N LYS A 90 10.22 1.98 17.47
CA LYS A 90 9.64 2.98 18.37
C LYS A 90 9.84 2.61 19.84
N ALA A 91 9.55 1.36 20.20
CA ALA A 91 9.74 0.88 21.57
C ALA A 91 11.21 0.90 22.04
N ARG A 92 12.16 0.91 21.10
CA ARG A 92 13.60 0.91 21.37
C ARG A 92 14.25 2.28 21.28
N PHE A 93 13.75 3.15 20.39
CA PHE A 93 14.38 4.44 20.03
C PHE A 93 13.43 5.64 20.21
N ASP A 94 12.28 5.42 20.84
CA ASP A 94 11.29 6.44 21.14
C ASP A 94 10.71 7.14 19.89
N GLU A 95 10.24 8.37 20.06
CA GLU A 95 9.53 9.15 19.05
C GLU A 95 10.33 9.43 17.77
N VAL A 96 11.63 9.23 17.78
CA VAL A 96 12.48 9.36 16.58
C VAL A 96 12.08 8.36 15.48
N MET A 97 11.47 7.22 15.87
CA MET A 97 11.05 6.14 14.98
C MET A 97 9.52 5.94 15.00
N ASN A 98 8.76 7.02 15.10
CA ASN A 98 7.30 6.99 15.15
C ASN A 98 6.69 7.06 13.74
N GLN A 99 6.87 6.00 12.95
CA GLN A 99 6.41 5.93 11.55
C GLN A 99 4.99 5.39 11.46
N THR A 100 4.20 5.98 10.54
CA THR A 100 2.95 5.39 10.07
C THR A 100 3.22 4.64 8.77
N ILE A 101 2.64 3.46 8.66
CA ILE A 101 2.73 2.63 7.47
C ILE A 101 1.39 2.69 6.74
N TYR A 102 1.46 2.98 5.46
CA TYR A 102 0.29 3.04 4.58
C TYR A 102 0.35 1.90 3.57
N ALA A 103 -0.78 1.28 3.31
CA ALA A 103 -0.92 0.27 2.27
C ALA A 103 -2.15 0.57 1.40
N TYR A 104 -2.04 0.28 0.12
CA TYR A 104 -3.16 0.30 -0.80
C TYR A 104 -3.36 -1.10 -1.36
N ILE A 105 -4.59 -1.63 -1.28
CA ILE A 105 -4.95 -2.98 -1.71
C ILE A 105 -6.22 -2.96 -2.56
N SER A 106 -6.33 -3.88 -3.50
CA SER A 106 -7.47 -4.04 -4.40
C SER A 106 -8.33 -5.25 -4.06
N ASP A 107 -9.48 -5.40 -4.74
CA ASP A 107 -10.38 -6.55 -4.60
C ASP A 107 -9.65 -7.89 -4.78
N GLY A 108 -8.79 -8.01 -5.79
CA GLY A 108 -7.98 -9.22 -5.99
C GLY A 108 -6.95 -9.43 -4.88
N GLY A 109 -6.29 -8.36 -4.46
CA GLY A 109 -5.25 -8.43 -3.41
C GLY A 109 -5.80 -8.83 -2.04
N ILE A 110 -6.99 -8.34 -1.68
CA ILE A 110 -7.57 -8.63 -0.36
C ILE A 110 -8.07 -10.09 -0.23
N GLN A 111 -8.30 -10.76 -1.36
CA GLN A 111 -8.73 -12.16 -1.40
C GLN A 111 -7.57 -13.15 -1.28
N GLU A 112 -6.33 -12.71 -1.51
CA GLU A 112 -5.17 -13.57 -1.40
C GLU A 112 -4.97 -14.08 0.04
N GLU A 113 -4.70 -15.37 0.20
CA GLU A 113 -4.54 -16.01 1.51
C GLU A 113 -3.44 -15.36 2.37
N ILE A 114 -2.34 -14.95 1.75
CA ILE A 114 -1.27 -14.26 2.47
C ILE A 114 -1.69 -12.88 2.96
N SER A 115 -2.55 -12.19 2.20
CA SER A 115 -3.14 -10.91 2.60
C SER A 115 -4.06 -11.09 3.81
N GLN A 116 -4.93 -12.08 3.77
CA GLN A 116 -5.84 -12.41 4.87
C GLN A 116 -5.07 -12.84 6.13
N GLY A 117 -4.04 -13.67 5.96
CA GLY A 117 -3.15 -14.06 7.06
C GLY A 117 -2.47 -12.84 7.70
N SER A 118 -1.97 -11.93 6.88
CA SER A 118 -1.34 -10.67 7.33
C SER A 118 -2.34 -9.76 8.04
N GLY A 119 -3.56 -9.61 7.50
CA GLY A 119 -4.64 -8.84 8.12
C GLY A 119 -5.01 -9.34 9.51
N ARG A 120 -5.13 -10.66 9.68
CA ARG A 120 -5.37 -11.29 11.00
C ARG A 120 -4.24 -11.04 11.98
N ILE A 121 -2.98 -11.14 11.54
CA ILE A 121 -1.81 -10.85 12.38
C ILE A 121 -1.81 -9.39 12.81
N ALA A 122 -2.07 -8.47 11.89
CA ALA A 122 -2.10 -7.03 12.17
C ALA A 122 -3.16 -6.69 13.22
N GLY A 123 -4.37 -7.24 13.09
CA GLY A 123 -5.43 -7.08 14.07
C GLY A 123 -5.09 -7.69 15.43
N ALA A 124 -4.58 -8.93 15.44
CA ALA A 124 -4.19 -9.61 16.69
C ALA A 124 -3.05 -8.88 17.44
N LEU A 125 -2.14 -8.23 16.73
CA LEU A 125 -1.05 -7.42 17.31
C LEU A 125 -1.47 -5.99 17.62
N GLY A 126 -2.67 -5.54 17.23
CA GLY A 126 -3.13 -4.18 17.42
C GLY A 126 -2.19 -3.16 16.77
N LEU A 127 -1.89 -3.33 15.49
CA LEU A 127 -0.97 -2.44 14.76
C LEU A 127 -1.64 -1.10 14.44
N ASP A 128 -1.74 -0.21 15.42
CA ASP A 128 -2.36 1.11 15.31
C ASP A 128 -1.57 2.11 14.45
N ASN A 129 -0.39 1.73 14.03
CA ASN A 129 0.47 2.47 13.10
C ASN A 129 0.35 1.98 11.64
N LEU A 130 -0.62 1.12 11.33
CA LEU A 130 -0.92 0.66 9.98
C LEU A 130 -2.26 1.20 9.51
N ILE A 131 -2.25 1.92 8.39
CA ILE A 131 -3.44 2.42 7.71
C ILE A 131 -3.52 1.76 6.34
N MET A 132 -4.62 1.06 6.08
CA MET A 132 -4.84 0.38 4.81
C MET A 132 -6.03 0.99 4.07
N PHE A 133 -5.81 1.34 2.81
CA PHE A 133 -6.85 1.73 1.87
C PHE A 133 -7.23 0.53 1.02
N TYR A 134 -8.47 0.13 1.09
CA TYR A 134 -9.03 -0.91 0.24
C TYR A 134 -9.89 -0.27 -0.84
N ASP A 135 -9.47 -0.46 -2.10
CA ASP A 135 -10.24 -0.04 -3.27
C ASP A 135 -11.31 -1.09 -3.57
N SER A 136 -12.49 -0.85 -3.02
CA SER A 136 -13.68 -1.68 -3.24
C SER A 136 -14.44 -1.15 -4.46
N ASN A 137 -14.06 -1.55 -5.62
CA ASN A 137 -14.66 -1.11 -6.88
C ASN A 137 -15.51 -2.18 -7.57
N ASP A 138 -15.68 -3.32 -6.93
CA ASP A 138 -16.50 -4.45 -7.36
C ASP A 138 -16.04 -5.12 -8.67
N ILE A 139 -14.83 -4.83 -9.15
CA ILE A 139 -14.30 -5.37 -10.42
C ILE A 139 -13.00 -6.11 -10.21
N GLN A 140 -12.89 -7.29 -10.82
CA GLN A 140 -11.66 -8.07 -10.92
C GLN A 140 -11.46 -8.45 -12.38
N LEU A 141 -10.22 -8.37 -12.90
CA LEU A 141 -9.85 -8.75 -14.28
C LEU A 141 -11.01 -8.72 -15.29
N SER A 142 -11.80 -9.78 -15.38
CA SER A 142 -12.87 -9.98 -16.35
C SER A 142 -14.23 -10.28 -15.71
N THR A 143 -14.38 -10.11 -14.39
CA THR A 143 -15.63 -10.46 -13.68
C THR A 143 -15.89 -9.47 -12.53
N GLU A 144 -17.12 -9.48 -12.02
CA GLU A 144 -17.46 -8.73 -10.82
C GLU A 144 -17.04 -9.50 -9.56
N THR A 145 -16.69 -8.81 -8.51
CA THR A 145 -16.26 -9.40 -7.22
C THR A 145 -17.29 -10.39 -6.67
N LYS A 146 -18.59 -10.07 -6.80
CA LYS A 146 -19.68 -10.93 -6.34
C LYS A 146 -19.75 -12.29 -7.02
N ASP A 147 -19.16 -12.44 -8.23
CA ASP A 147 -19.14 -13.71 -8.97
C ASP A 147 -18.03 -14.65 -8.44
N VAL A 148 -17.10 -14.12 -7.65
CA VAL A 148 -15.92 -14.82 -7.13
C VAL A 148 -16.00 -15.06 -5.63
N THR A 149 -16.50 -14.07 -4.88
CA THR A 149 -16.61 -14.16 -3.42
C THR A 149 -17.95 -13.63 -2.92
N VAL A 150 -18.41 -14.20 -1.81
CA VAL A 150 -19.59 -13.74 -1.07
C VAL A 150 -19.22 -13.15 0.29
N GLU A 151 -17.93 -12.94 0.53
CA GLU A 151 -17.45 -12.45 1.81
C GLU A 151 -17.69 -10.94 1.96
N ASP A 152 -18.11 -10.54 3.15
CA ASP A 152 -18.11 -9.13 3.57
C ASP A 152 -16.74 -8.78 4.12
N THR A 153 -15.95 -8.04 3.34
CA THR A 153 -14.59 -7.66 3.69
C THR A 153 -14.55 -6.76 4.93
N ALA A 154 -15.49 -5.82 5.05
CA ALA A 154 -15.56 -4.91 6.20
C ALA A 154 -15.81 -5.71 7.50
N MET A 155 -16.84 -6.54 7.53
CA MET A 155 -17.14 -7.39 8.69
C MET A 155 -15.99 -8.35 9.03
N LYS A 156 -15.30 -8.86 8.01
CA LYS A 156 -14.15 -9.75 8.21
C LYS A 156 -13.00 -9.04 8.91
N TYR A 157 -12.65 -7.83 8.48
CA TYR A 157 -11.59 -7.04 9.11
C TYR A 157 -11.99 -6.55 10.52
N GLU A 158 -13.24 -6.15 10.72
CA GLU A 158 -13.77 -5.84 12.07
C GLU A 158 -13.63 -7.04 13.02
N ALA A 159 -13.98 -8.24 12.56
CA ALA A 159 -13.84 -9.46 13.34
C ALA A 159 -12.37 -9.79 13.70
N TRP A 160 -11.42 -9.32 12.91
CA TRP A 160 -9.98 -9.42 13.22
C TRP A 160 -9.47 -8.31 14.14
N GLY A 161 -10.33 -7.36 14.52
CA GLY A 161 -10.00 -6.27 15.45
C GLY A 161 -9.52 -4.99 14.77
N TRP A 162 -9.74 -4.82 13.47
CA TRP A 162 -9.47 -3.57 12.77
C TRP A 162 -10.57 -2.54 13.04
N ASN A 163 -10.21 -1.27 13.03
CA ASN A 163 -11.15 -0.17 12.92
C ASN A 163 -11.44 0.09 11.45
N VAL A 164 -12.64 -0.26 11.00
CA VAL A 164 -13.04 -0.17 9.59
C VAL A 164 -13.91 1.06 9.35
N LEU A 165 -13.56 1.84 8.35
CA LEU A 165 -14.32 3.00 7.91
C LEU A 165 -14.67 2.83 6.42
N SER A 166 -15.95 3.01 6.09
CA SER A 166 -16.40 3.04 4.69
C SER A 166 -16.63 4.49 4.26
N ILE A 167 -16.02 4.87 3.17
CA ILE A 167 -16.13 6.20 2.57
C ILE A 167 -16.51 6.08 1.10
N ASN A 168 -17.19 7.10 0.57
CA ASN A 168 -17.39 7.21 -0.88
C ASN A 168 -16.15 7.87 -1.50
N GLY A 169 -15.33 7.11 -2.19
CA GLY A 169 -14.09 7.59 -2.81
C GLY A 169 -14.29 8.65 -3.90
N ASN A 170 -15.53 8.86 -4.36
CA ASN A 170 -15.89 9.92 -5.33
C ASN A 170 -16.41 11.19 -4.66
N ASP A 171 -16.53 11.21 -3.34
CA ASP A 171 -16.96 12.38 -2.58
C ASP A 171 -15.72 13.13 -2.07
N PRO A 172 -15.49 14.40 -2.49
CA PRO A 172 -14.27 15.16 -2.17
C PRO A 172 -14.15 15.57 -0.72
#